data_6fbd03a12ae37a81aab32ae548ca6dd6
#
_entry.id   6fbd03a12ae37a81aab32ae548ca6dd6
#
_cell.length_a   1.000
_cell.length_b   1.000
_cell.length_c   1.000
_cell.angle_alpha   90.00
_cell.angle_beta   90.00
_cell.angle_gamma   90.00
#
_symmetry.space_group_name_H-M   'P 1'
#
loop_
_entity.id
_entity.type
_entity.pdbx_description
1 polymer ?
#
loop_
_entity_poly.entity_id
_entity_poly.type
_entity_poly.pdbx_seq_one_letter_code
_entity_poly.pdbx_strand_id
1 'polypeptide(L)'
;MILGGCALAPHRSEVPTWPQALERLLPTEILLLGERHDAPQHQDMQRQTVQWLAQRGLLAALVMEMAEAGRSTQGLAPQASEAEVQTALGWSEALWPWQNYGPVAMAAVRAGVPVLGGNLPRSQLRTAQTDTSLEALLGPAALERQRQAVRDGHCGLLPESRVPGMARIQVARDQSMAQTASAARRTGQVVLLVAGAAHVKRSLGVPAHLPQSL
;
A
#
# COMPACT_ATOMS: atom_id res chain seq x y z
N MET A 1 11.19 -40.32 49.90
CA MET A 1 10.21 -39.53 49.14
C MET A 1 10.99 -38.50 48.33
N ILE A 2 11.15 -38.73 47.03
CA ILE A 2 11.85 -37.81 46.12
C ILE A 2 10.76 -37.13 45.31
N LEU A 3 10.53 -35.82 45.54
CA LEU A 3 9.60 -35.00 44.76
C LEU A 3 10.31 -34.60 43.45
N GLY A 4 9.94 -35.25 42.33
CA GLY A 4 10.34 -34.85 41.02
C GLY A 4 9.56 -33.61 40.57
N GLY A 5 10.24 -32.46 40.49
CA GLY A 5 9.69 -31.24 39.93
C GLY A 5 9.73 -31.30 38.41
N CYS A 6 8.58 -31.37 37.75
CA CYS A 6 8.48 -31.14 36.30
C CYS A 6 8.73 -29.68 36.00
N ALA A 7 9.93 -29.34 35.51
CA ALA A 7 10.21 -28.04 34.92
C ALA A 7 9.53 -27.98 33.54
N LEU A 8 8.43 -27.25 33.44
CA LEU A 8 7.87 -26.85 32.15
C LEU A 8 8.83 -25.85 31.49
N ALA A 9 9.51 -26.28 30.45
CA ALA A 9 10.29 -25.38 29.61
C ALA A 9 9.35 -24.33 29.00
N PRO A 10 9.70 -23.03 29.04
CA PRO A 10 8.87 -22.00 28.41
C PRO A 10 8.84 -22.24 26.90
N HIS A 11 7.65 -22.49 26.39
CA HIS A 11 7.41 -22.52 24.94
C HIS A 11 7.72 -21.12 24.40
N ARG A 12 8.93 -20.90 23.88
CA ARG A 12 9.21 -19.74 23.05
C ARG A 12 8.41 -19.94 21.76
N SER A 13 7.31 -19.21 21.61
CA SER A 13 6.64 -19.10 20.31
C SER A 13 7.67 -18.53 19.33
N GLU A 14 8.14 -19.35 18.40
CA GLU A 14 9.03 -18.88 17.34
C GLU A 14 8.33 -17.81 16.55
N VAL A 15 9.00 -16.67 16.38
CA VAL A 15 8.49 -15.58 15.51
C VAL A 15 8.46 -16.15 14.08
N PRO A 16 7.30 -16.14 13.41
CA PRO A 16 7.21 -16.72 12.08
C PRO A 16 8.13 -15.97 11.11
N THR A 17 8.73 -16.70 10.19
CA THR A 17 9.45 -16.12 9.07
C THR A 17 8.46 -15.33 8.18
N TRP A 18 8.98 -14.40 7.36
CA TRP A 18 8.13 -13.61 6.49
C TRP A 18 7.26 -14.46 5.53
N PRO A 19 7.78 -15.49 4.85
CA PRO A 19 6.97 -16.42 4.07
C PRO A 19 5.85 -17.09 4.87
N GLN A 20 6.14 -17.56 6.09
CA GLN A 20 5.13 -18.17 6.96
C GLN A 20 4.04 -17.17 7.39
N ALA A 21 4.41 -15.90 7.58
CA ALA A 21 3.45 -14.84 7.85
C ALA A 21 2.54 -14.59 6.64
N LEU A 22 3.10 -14.57 5.42
CA LEU A 22 2.32 -14.43 4.18
C LEU A 22 1.35 -15.58 3.98
N GLU A 23 1.76 -16.82 4.22
CA GLU A 23 0.90 -18.01 4.12
C GLU A 23 -0.33 -17.91 5.04
N ARG A 24 -0.17 -17.33 6.24
CA ARG A 24 -1.27 -17.16 7.20
C ARG A 24 -2.26 -16.06 6.78
N LEU A 25 -1.88 -15.17 5.88
CA LEU A 25 -2.73 -14.11 5.36
C LEU A 25 -3.53 -14.54 4.14
N LEU A 26 -3.25 -15.74 3.59
CA LEU A 26 -3.96 -16.29 2.44
C LEU A 26 -5.07 -17.28 2.89
N PRO A 27 -6.16 -17.39 2.11
CA PRO A 27 -6.46 -16.62 0.91
C PRO A 27 -6.92 -15.19 1.21
N THR A 28 -6.51 -14.23 0.37
CA THR A 28 -7.02 -12.86 0.36
C THR A 28 -7.00 -12.34 -1.07
N GLU A 29 -7.96 -11.47 -1.42
CA GLU A 29 -7.99 -10.86 -2.75
C GLU A 29 -7.09 -9.61 -2.84
N ILE A 30 -6.96 -8.88 -1.73
CA ILE A 30 -6.12 -7.68 -1.64
C ILE A 30 -5.26 -7.78 -0.38
N LEU A 31 -3.95 -7.70 -0.54
CA LEU A 31 -2.97 -7.61 0.53
C LEU A 31 -2.37 -6.20 0.55
N LEU A 32 -2.43 -5.54 1.71
CA LEU A 32 -1.87 -4.20 1.88
C LEU A 32 -0.61 -4.28 2.74
N LEU A 33 0.49 -3.74 2.22
CA LEU A 33 1.73 -3.57 2.97
C LEU A 33 1.99 -2.08 3.21
N GLY A 34 1.93 -1.70 4.48
CA GLY A 34 2.26 -0.36 4.94
C GLY A 34 3.74 -0.21 5.21
N GLU A 35 4.32 0.90 4.77
CA GLU A 35 5.74 1.18 4.98
C GLU A 35 6.00 2.49 5.71
N ARG A 36 7.22 2.64 6.19
CA ARG A 36 7.87 3.92 6.41
C ARG A 36 8.76 4.17 5.20
N HIS A 37 8.59 5.31 4.55
CA HIS A 37 9.28 5.64 3.30
C HIS A 37 10.81 5.77 3.47
N ASP A 38 11.26 5.99 4.71
CA ASP A 38 12.66 6.11 5.11
C ASP A 38 13.28 4.80 5.65
N ALA A 39 12.58 3.67 5.49
CA ALA A 39 13.03 2.37 6.01
C ALA A 39 13.28 1.37 4.86
N PRO A 40 14.53 1.26 4.34
CA PRO A 40 14.86 0.37 3.21
C PRO A 40 14.49 -1.10 3.41
N GLN A 41 14.43 -1.55 4.66
CA GLN A 41 13.98 -2.91 5.00
C GLN A 41 12.52 -3.15 4.61
N HIS A 42 11.67 -2.12 4.63
CA HIS A 42 10.27 -2.24 4.22
C HIS A 42 10.16 -2.44 2.71
N GLN A 43 10.92 -1.69 1.91
CA GLN A 43 10.96 -1.86 0.46
C GLN A 43 11.53 -3.25 0.08
N ASP A 44 12.54 -3.74 0.81
CA ASP A 44 13.04 -5.09 0.60
C ASP A 44 12.00 -6.17 0.93
N MET A 45 11.23 -6.02 2.02
CA MET A 45 10.11 -6.91 2.35
C MET A 45 9.01 -6.86 1.27
N GLN A 46 8.70 -5.69 0.72
CA GLN A 46 7.75 -5.55 -0.39
C GLN A 46 8.24 -6.31 -1.61
N ARG A 47 9.52 -6.15 -1.99
CA ARG A 47 10.14 -6.87 -3.10
C ARG A 47 10.08 -8.39 -2.89
N GLN A 48 10.43 -8.87 -1.70
CA GLN A 48 10.34 -10.30 -1.34
C GLN A 48 8.90 -10.80 -1.45
N THR A 49 7.91 -10.01 -1.03
CA THR A 49 6.48 -10.36 -1.14
C THR A 49 6.03 -10.47 -2.59
N VAL A 50 6.42 -9.51 -3.44
CA VAL A 50 6.17 -9.57 -4.90
C VAL A 50 6.72 -10.88 -5.47
N GLN A 51 8.00 -11.17 -5.19
CA GLN A 51 8.66 -12.38 -5.68
C GLN A 51 7.99 -13.67 -5.18
N TRP A 52 7.64 -13.72 -3.89
CA TRP A 52 7.01 -14.88 -3.27
C TRP A 52 5.62 -15.17 -3.86
N LEU A 53 4.79 -14.15 -4.06
CA LEU A 53 3.47 -14.28 -4.68
C LEU A 53 3.57 -14.64 -6.17
N ALA A 54 4.48 -13.98 -6.91
CA ALA A 54 4.66 -14.20 -8.34
C ALA A 54 5.16 -15.62 -8.64
N GLN A 55 6.14 -16.13 -7.88
CA GLN A 55 6.67 -17.48 -8.04
C GLN A 55 5.60 -18.57 -7.85
N ARG A 56 4.51 -18.26 -7.14
CA ARG A 56 3.37 -19.15 -6.90
C ARG A 56 2.21 -18.93 -7.86
N GLY A 57 2.35 -18.00 -8.82
CA GLY A 57 1.25 -17.60 -9.72
C GLY A 57 0.09 -16.90 -9.02
N LEU A 58 0.31 -16.40 -7.79
CA LEU A 58 -0.72 -15.80 -6.96
C LEU A 58 -0.85 -14.27 -7.13
N LEU A 59 0.09 -13.59 -7.80
CA LEU A 59 0.07 -12.13 -7.91
C LEU A 59 -0.72 -11.69 -9.15
N ALA A 60 -1.84 -10.99 -8.94
CA ALA A 60 -2.65 -10.41 -10.01
C ALA A 60 -2.07 -9.09 -10.52
N ALA A 61 -1.67 -8.22 -9.59
CA ALA A 61 -1.09 -6.90 -9.87
C ALA A 61 -0.34 -6.38 -8.64
N LEU A 62 0.62 -5.50 -8.88
CA LEU A 62 1.23 -4.65 -7.85
C LEU A 62 0.65 -3.24 -8.00
N VAL A 63 -0.03 -2.72 -6.97
CA VAL A 63 -0.50 -1.33 -6.89
C VAL A 63 0.45 -0.53 -6.02
N MET A 64 0.92 0.62 -6.51
CA MET A 64 1.89 1.47 -5.80
C MET A 64 1.35 2.88 -5.56
N GLU A 65 1.46 3.36 -4.32
CA GLU A 65 1.22 4.78 -4.00
C GLU A 65 2.16 5.72 -4.75
N MET A 66 3.35 5.26 -5.08
CA MET A 66 4.43 6.05 -5.68
C MET A 66 4.17 6.46 -7.14
N ALA A 67 3.13 5.89 -7.76
CA ALA A 67 2.69 6.24 -9.12
C ALA A 67 1.21 6.66 -9.13
N GLU A 68 0.86 7.56 -10.04
CA GLU A 68 -0.50 8.10 -10.17
C GLU A 68 -1.46 7.08 -10.82
N ALA A 69 -2.71 7.05 -10.37
CA ALA A 69 -3.76 6.24 -10.97
C ALA A 69 -3.90 6.53 -12.48
N GLY A 70 -4.14 5.47 -13.25
CA GLY A 70 -4.13 5.52 -14.71
C GLY A 70 -2.76 5.28 -15.35
N ARG A 71 -1.67 5.25 -14.57
CA ARG A 71 -0.35 4.81 -15.02
C ARG A 71 -0.19 3.31 -14.83
N SER A 72 0.44 2.63 -15.79
CA SER A 72 0.57 1.18 -15.75
C SER A 72 1.73 0.68 -16.60
N THR A 73 2.34 -0.42 -16.17
CA THR A 73 3.29 -1.19 -16.99
C THR A 73 2.59 -2.29 -17.81
N GLN A 74 1.28 -2.30 -17.85
CA GLN A 74 0.53 -3.28 -18.65
C GLN A 74 0.92 -3.18 -20.13
N GLY A 75 1.29 -4.31 -20.71
CA GLY A 75 1.79 -4.37 -22.09
C GLY A 75 3.30 -4.29 -22.23
N LEU A 76 4.05 -3.96 -21.19
CA LEU A 76 5.52 -4.06 -21.21
C LEU A 76 5.94 -5.54 -21.13
N ALA A 77 7.00 -5.86 -21.86
CA ALA A 77 7.63 -7.17 -21.79
C ALA A 77 8.36 -7.37 -20.43
N PRO A 78 8.50 -8.61 -19.93
CA PRO A 78 9.27 -8.88 -18.70
C PRO A 78 10.73 -8.40 -18.75
N GLN A 79 11.28 -8.20 -19.94
CA GLN A 79 12.65 -7.72 -20.19
C GLN A 79 12.73 -6.20 -20.28
N ALA A 80 11.61 -5.47 -20.09
CA ALA A 80 11.60 -4.02 -20.15
C ALA A 80 12.67 -3.41 -19.22
N SER A 81 13.34 -2.40 -19.73
CA SER A 81 14.33 -1.64 -18.97
C SER A 81 13.69 -0.79 -17.88
N GLU A 82 14.47 -0.40 -16.90
CA GLU A 82 14.00 0.51 -15.84
C GLU A 82 13.48 1.84 -16.41
N ALA A 83 14.11 2.37 -17.45
CA ALA A 83 13.68 3.61 -18.10
C ALA A 83 12.30 3.48 -18.77
N GLU A 84 12.01 2.33 -19.40
CA GLU A 84 10.68 2.06 -19.96
C GLU A 84 9.61 1.95 -18.85
N VAL A 85 9.94 1.28 -17.75
CA VAL A 85 9.05 1.15 -16.60
C VAL A 85 8.79 2.50 -15.93
N GLN A 86 9.83 3.32 -15.71
CA GLN A 86 9.69 4.68 -15.19
C GLN A 86 8.80 5.55 -16.08
N THR A 87 9.01 5.47 -17.40
CA THR A 87 8.21 6.20 -18.40
C THR A 87 6.73 5.77 -18.33
N ALA A 88 6.45 4.47 -18.32
CA ALA A 88 5.09 3.93 -18.26
C ALA A 88 4.36 4.32 -16.97
N LEU A 89 5.07 4.37 -15.85
CA LEU A 89 4.52 4.79 -14.55
C LEU A 89 4.46 6.32 -14.38
N GLY A 90 5.05 7.10 -15.30
CA GLY A 90 5.20 8.55 -15.13
C GLY A 90 5.98 8.88 -13.85
N TRP A 91 7.06 8.14 -13.60
CA TRP A 91 7.80 8.17 -12.35
C TRP A 91 8.35 9.55 -12.02
N SER A 92 8.23 9.95 -10.77
CA SER A 92 8.78 11.21 -10.28
C SER A 92 9.95 10.96 -9.32
N GLU A 93 11.17 11.03 -9.84
CA GLU A 93 12.39 10.85 -9.05
C GLU A 93 12.51 11.85 -7.90
N ALA A 94 12.00 13.06 -8.08
CA ALA A 94 12.03 14.11 -7.05
C ALA A 94 11.14 13.79 -5.83
N LEU A 95 10.13 12.94 -6.00
CA LEU A 95 9.24 12.52 -4.90
C LEU A 95 9.64 11.16 -4.34
N TRP A 96 10.02 10.25 -5.22
CA TRP A 96 10.23 8.85 -4.91
C TRP A 96 11.55 8.40 -5.56
N PRO A 97 12.66 8.33 -4.82
CA PRO A 97 13.93 7.85 -5.36
C PRO A 97 13.77 6.44 -5.96
N TRP A 98 14.06 6.30 -7.26
CA TRP A 98 13.89 5.02 -7.96
C TRP A 98 14.71 3.89 -7.34
N GLN A 99 15.88 4.21 -6.81
CA GLN A 99 16.72 3.24 -6.10
C GLN A 99 15.99 2.49 -4.97
N ASN A 100 14.98 3.12 -4.33
CA ASN A 100 14.22 2.52 -3.24
C ASN A 100 13.07 1.66 -3.76
N TYR A 101 12.35 2.11 -4.79
CA TYR A 101 11.09 1.50 -5.25
C TYR A 101 11.23 0.75 -6.57
N GLY A 102 12.24 1.08 -7.39
CA GLY A 102 12.54 0.41 -8.64
C GLY A 102 12.70 -1.10 -8.49
N PRO A 103 13.46 -1.60 -7.49
CA PRO A 103 13.59 -3.04 -7.27
C PRO A 103 12.25 -3.75 -7.01
N VAL A 104 11.28 -3.08 -6.37
CA VAL A 104 9.93 -3.62 -6.11
C VAL A 104 9.13 -3.68 -7.42
N ALA A 105 9.08 -2.57 -8.16
CA ALA A 105 8.40 -2.49 -9.46
C ALA A 105 8.98 -3.48 -10.47
N MET A 106 10.31 -3.52 -10.60
CA MET A 106 10.99 -4.41 -11.53
C MET A 106 10.80 -5.90 -11.19
N ALA A 107 10.66 -6.25 -9.91
CA ALA A 107 10.34 -7.62 -9.52
C ALA A 107 8.98 -8.07 -10.08
N ALA A 108 7.97 -7.21 -10.08
CA ALA A 108 6.66 -7.50 -10.67
C ALA A 108 6.75 -7.57 -12.21
N VAL A 109 7.38 -6.57 -12.86
CA VAL A 109 7.53 -6.52 -14.33
C VAL A 109 8.27 -7.75 -14.84
N ARG A 110 9.39 -8.15 -14.23
CA ARG A 110 10.15 -9.35 -14.61
C ARG A 110 9.37 -10.65 -14.44
N ALA A 111 8.39 -10.65 -13.54
CA ALA A 111 7.47 -11.78 -13.38
C ALA A 111 6.26 -11.73 -14.34
N GLY A 112 6.21 -10.76 -15.27
CA GLY A 112 5.07 -10.57 -16.17
C GLY A 112 3.81 -10.03 -15.49
N VAL A 113 3.94 -9.46 -14.29
CA VAL A 113 2.83 -8.92 -13.49
C VAL A 113 2.76 -7.41 -13.68
N PRO A 114 1.58 -6.82 -13.98
CA PRO A 114 1.45 -5.40 -14.15
C PRO A 114 1.67 -4.64 -12.83
N VAL A 115 2.39 -3.52 -12.93
CA VAL A 115 2.47 -2.49 -11.89
C VAL A 115 1.50 -1.38 -12.25
N LEU A 116 0.64 -1.01 -11.30
CA LEU A 116 -0.39 0.00 -11.46
C LEU A 116 -0.14 1.15 -10.49
N GLY A 117 -0.25 2.37 -10.97
CA GLY A 117 -0.30 3.55 -10.11
C GLY A 117 -1.62 3.59 -9.33
N GLY A 118 -1.54 3.81 -8.03
CA GLY A 118 -2.72 3.88 -7.16
C GLY A 118 -3.03 5.29 -6.66
N ASN A 119 -2.05 6.20 -6.64
CA ASN A 119 -2.21 7.50 -6.02
C ASN A 119 -3.15 8.41 -6.81
N LEU A 120 -3.82 9.33 -6.10
CA LEU A 120 -4.60 10.39 -6.74
C LEU A 120 -3.71 11.22 -7.68
N PRO A 121 -4.10 11.41 -8.95
CA PRO A 121 -3.36 12.25 -9.88
C PRO A 121 -3.17 13.67 -9.35
N ARG A 122 -1.97 14.23 -9.52
CA ARG A 122 -1.63 15.59 -9.02
C ARG A 122 -2.56 16.67 -9.56
N SER A 123 -3.04 16.51 -10.79
CA SER A 123 -4.02 17.40 -11.41
C SER A 123 -5.35 17.46 -10.63
N GLN A 124 -5.68 16.43 -9.85
CA GLN A 124 -6.92 16.35 -9.07
C GLN A 124 -6.80 16.82 -7.62
N LEU A 125 -5.57 17.10 -7.13
CA LEU A 125 -5.34 17.48 -5.72
C LEU A 125 -6.13 18.74 -5.32
N ARG A 126 -6.20 19.76 -6.19
CA ARG A 126 -6.94 21.01 -5.92
C ARG A 126 -8.45 20.74 -5.81
N THR A 127 -9.00 19.93 -6.69
CA THR A 127 -10.41 19.52 -6.66
C THR A 127 -10.71 18.76 -5.38
N ALA A 128 -9.90 17.74 -5.05
CA ALA A 128 -10.06 16.97 -3.82
C ALA A 128 -9.97 17.85 -2.56
N GLN A 129 -9.07 18.83 -2.55
CA GLN A 129 -8.92 19.75 -1.42
C GLN A 129 -10.20 20.51 -1.10
N THR A 130 -11.00 20.86 -2.11
CA THR A 130 -12.23 21.67 -1.97
C THR A 130 -13.51 20.84 -1.94
N ASP A 131 -13.44 19.56 -2.31
CA ASP A 131 -14.58 18.65 -2.38
C ASP A 131 -14.99 18.16 -0.98
N THR A 132 -16.02 18.81 -0.40
CA THR A 132 -16.55 18.44 0.92
C THR A 132 -17.28 17.10 0.93
N SER A 133 -17.70 16.57 -0.22
CA SER A 133 -18.37 15.26 -0.31
C SER A 133 -17.48 14.12 0.12
N LEU A 134 -16.15 14.27 -0.01
CA LEU A 134 -15.17 13.29 0.46
C LEU A 134 -15.22 13.03 1.98
N GLU A 135 -15.70 14.02 2.76
CA GLU A 135 -15.84 13.87 4.21
C GLU A 135 -16.90 12.83 4.59
N ALA A 136 -17.90 12.62 3.73
CA ALA A 136 -18.95 11.63 3.93
C ALA A 136 -18.47 10.18 3.73
N LEU A 137 -17.31 9.96 3.10
CA LEU A 137 -16.73 8.63 2.90
C LEU A 137 -16.16 8.02 4.20
N LEU A 138 -15.94 8.85 5.21
CA LEU A 138 -15.56 8.42 6.55
C LEU A 138 -16.65 8.86 7.55
N GLY A 139 -16.95 8.03 8.53
CA GLY A 139 -17.82 8.46 9.64
C GLY A 139 -17.16 9.59 10.45
N PRO A 140 -17.93 10.41 11.20
CA PRO A 140 -17.42 11.61 11.88
C PRO A 140 -16.19 11.37 12.75
N ALA A 141 -16.19 10.28 13.52
CA ALA A 141 -15.06 9.93 14.39
C ALA A 141 -13.80 9.53 13.59
N ALA A 142 -13.96 8.88 12.44
CA ALA A 142 -12.84 8.54 11.56
C ALA A 142 -12.28 9.79 10.87
N LEU A 143 -13.15 10.67 10.41
CA LEU A 143 -12.75 11.94 9.81
C LEU A 143 -11.95 12.80 10.80
N GLU A 144 -12.36 12.88 12.07
CA GLU A 144 -11.58 13.65 13.06
C GLU A 144 -10.23 13.01 13.34
N ARG A 145 -10.14 11.67 13.40
CA ARG A 145 -8.83 10.99 13.47
C ARG A 145 -7.95 11.27 12.24
N GLN A 146 -8.57 11.38 11.05
CA GLN A 146 -7.83 11.75 9.83
C GLN A 146 -7.29 13.18 9.91
N ARG A 147 -8.09 14.13 10.42
CA ARG A 147 -7.64 15.51 10.66
C ARG A 147 -6.49 15.55 11.68
N GLN A 148 -6.60 14.77 12.77
CA GLN A 148 -5.53 14.66 13.75
C GLN A 148 -4.25 14.07 13.14
N ALA A 149 -4.37 13.02 12.32
CA ALA A 149 -3.22 12.44 11.62
C ALA A 149 -2.54 13.45 10.67
N VAL A 150 -3.31 14.35 10.05
CA VAL A 150 -2.76 15.46 9.25
C VAL A 150 -1.98 16.44 10.13
N ARG A 151 -2.51 16.84 11.30
CA ARG A 151 -1.79 17.72 12.25
C ARG A 151 -0.46 17.10 12.68
N ASP A 152 -0.50 15.82 13.09
CA ASP A 152 0.66 15.08 13.58
C ASP A 152 1.73 14.93 12.48
N GLY A 153 1.31 14.58 11.26
CA GLY A 153 2.20 14.43 10.11
C GLY A 153 2.87 15.73 9.65
N HIS A 154 2.33 16.87 10.06
CA HIS A 154 2.91 18.20 9.81
C HIS A 154 3.54 18.82 11.06
N CYS A 155 3.78 18.03 12.12
CA CYS A 155 4.38 18.49 13.39
C CYS A 155 3.65 19.70 14.01
N GLY A 156 2.33 19.82 13.78
CA GLY A 156 1.54 20.96 14.25
C GLY A 156 1.82 22.30 13.56
N LEU A 157 2.64 22.30 12.51
CA LEU A 157 3.01 23.53 11.78
C LEU A 157 1.99 23.92 10.69
N LEU A 158 1.06 23.04 10.35
CA LEU A 158 0.03 23.35 9.37
C LEU A 158 -1.06 24.26 9.99
N PRO A 159 -1.39 25.41 9.38
CA PRO A 159 -2.50 26.25 9.85
C PRO A 159 -3.81 25.45 9.94
N GLU A 160 -4.56 25.60 11.03
CA GLU A 160 -5.83 24.85 11.26
C GLU A 160 -6.83 24.99 10.11
N SER A 161 -6.88 26.16 9.46
CA SER A 161 -7.73 26.39 8.29
C SER A 161 -7.39 25.48 7.09
N ARG A 162 -6.19 24.89 7.04
CA ARG A 162 -5.77 23.98 5.96
C ARG A 162 -6.01 22.52 6.30
N VAL A 163 -6.18 22.17 7.58
CA VAL A 163 -6.34 20.78 8.03
C VAL A 163 -7.51 20.06 7.32
N PRO A 164 -8.72 20.63 7.20
CA PRO A 164 -9.82 19.94 6.53
C PRO A 164 -9.51 19.62 5.06
N GLY A 165 -8.93 20.58 4.32
CA GLY A 165 -8.55 20.37 2.92
C GLY A 165 -7.50 19.30 2.73
N MET A 166 -6.49 19.26 3.62
CA MET A 166 -5.47 18.21 3.59
C MET A 166 -6.04 16.83 3.96
N ALA A 167 -6.98 16.77 4.90
CA ALA A 167 -7.67 15.52 5.24
C ALA A 167 -8.47 14.99 4.04
N ARG A 168 -9.19 15.85 3.31
CA ARG A 168 -9.90 15.47 2.08
C ARG A 168 -8.94 14.91 1.00
N ILE A 169 -7.76 15.49 0.83
CA ILE A 169 -6.74 14.96 -0.07
C ILE A 169 -6.33 13.54 0.34
N GLN A 170 -6.13 13.28 1.63
CA GLN A 170 -5.79 11.92 2.10
C GLN A 170 -6.93 10.93 1.80
N VAL A 171 -8.17 11.30 2.09
CA VAL A 171 -9.35 10.47 1.78
C VAL A 171 -9.42 10.15 0.28
N ALA A 172 -9.22 11.15 -0.58
CA ALA A 172 -9.23 10.95 -2.04
C ALA A 172 -8.09 10.04 -2.53
N ARG A 173 -6.90 10.12 -1.92
CA ARG A 173 -5.78 9.20 -2.21
C ARG A 173 -6.13 7.78 -1.83
N ASP A 174 -6.67 7.57 -0.63
CA ASP A 174 -7.07 6.25 -0.15
C ASP A 174 -8.16 5.65 -1.04
N GLN A 175 -9.16 6.44 -1.41
CA GLN A 175 -10.22 6.03 -2.34
C GLN A 175 -9.64 5.66 -3.72
N SER A 176 -8.72 6.45 -4.27
CA SER A 176 -8.06 6.16 -5.56
C SER A 176 -7.31 4.83 -5.52
N MET A 177 -6.53 4.59 -4.46
CA MET A 177 -5.80 3.33 -4.27
C MET A 177 -6.76 2.15 -4.10
N ALA A 178 -7.84 2.32 -3.33
CA ALA A 178 -8.87 1.29 -3.15
C ALA A 178 -9.55 0.93 -4.47
N GLN A 179 -9.91 1.91 -5.29
CA GLN A 179 -10.51 1.72 -6.61
C GLN A 179 -9.57 0.97 -7.55
N THR A 180 -8.29 1.39 -7.62
CA THR A 180 -7.28 0.73 -8.45
C THR A 180 -7.09 -0.73 -8.03
N ALA A 181 -6.95 -0.98 -6.73
CA ALA A 181 -6.76 -2.33 -6.21
C ALA A 181 -8.00 -3.21 -6.47
N SER A 182 -9.21 -2.66 -6.26
CA SER A 182 -10.47 -3.39 -6.50
C SER A 182 -10.65 -3.75 -7.97
N ALA A 183 -10.32 -2.84 -8.89
CA ALA A 183 -10.43 -3.07 -10.34
C ALA A 183 -9.41 -4.10 -10.86
N ALA A 184 -8.28 -4.25 -10.18
CA ALA A 184 -7.22 -5.17 -10.58
C ALA A 184 -7.42 -6.62 -10.09
N ARG A 185 -8.48 -6.90 -9.32
CA ARG A 185 -8.73 -8.24 -8.74
C ARG A 185 -8.92 -9.29 -9.82
N ARG A 186 -8.42 -10.48 -9.54
CA ARG A 186 -8.61 -11.70 -10.35
C ARG A 186 -8.89 -12.87 -9.42
N THR A 187 -9.86 -13.69 -9.75
CA THR A 187 -10.21 -14.87 -8.96
C THR A 187 -9.00 -15.76 -8.69
N GLY A 188 -8.79 -16.11 -7.44
CA GLY A 188 -7.68 -16.97 -7.00
C GLY A 188 -6.30 -16.30 -6.95
N GLN A 189 -6.24 -14.97 -7.19
CA GLN A 189 -5.00 -14.21 -7.11
C GLN A 189 -5.12 -13.03 -6.17
N VAL A 190 -3.98 -12.48 -5.76
CA VAL A 190 -3.82 -11.37 -4.81
C VAL A 190 -3.43 -10.10 -5.57
N VAL A 191 -4.09 -9.01 -5.30
CA VAL A 191 -3.56 -7.68 -5.61
C VAL A 191 -2.73 -7.23 -4.41
N LEU A 192 -1.44 -7.00 -4.63
CA LEU A 192 -0.56 -6.42 -3.60
C LEU A 192 -0.57 -4.91 -3.73
N LEU A 193 -0.99 -4.20 -2.66
CA LEU A 193 -0.91 -2.75 -2.57
C LEU A 193 0.19 -2.36 -1.60
N VAL A 194 1.12 -1.51 -2.05
CA VAL A 194 2.20 -0.95 -1.24
C VAL A 194 2.02 0.57 -1.10
N ALA A 195 2.01 1.06 0.14
CA ALA A 195 1.77 2.46 0.46
C ALA A 195 2.36 2.81 1.84
N GLY A 196 2.45 4.09 2.14
CA GLY A 196 2.80 4.54 3.49
C GLY A 196 1.87 3.98 4.55
N ALA A 197 2.39 3.70 5.75
CA ALA A 197 1.66 3.04 6.83
C ALA A 197 0.35 3.73 7.24
N ALA A 198 0.22 5.03 6.98
CA ALA A 198 -1.02 5.76 7.22
C ALA A 198 -2.16 5.27 6.33
N HIS A 199 -1.87 4.92 5.06
CA HIS A 199 -2.84 4.49 4.06
C HIS A 199 -3.36 3.06 4.27
N VAL A 200 -2.69 2.23 5.07
CA VAL A 200 -3.15 0.86 5.36
C VAL A 200 -3.91 0.71 6.69
N LYS A 201 -4.16 1.81 7.38
CA LYS A 201 -4.95 1.80 8.62
C LYS A 201 -6.40 1.41 8.34
N ARG A 202 -6.89 0.36 9.01
CA ARG A 202 -8.22 -0.24 8.76
C ARG A 202 -9.39 0.75 8.78
N SER A 203 -9.36 1.73 9.68
CA SER A 203 -10.48 2.66 9.90
C SER A 203 -10.32 4.02 9.25
N LEU A 204 -9.20 4.28 8.55
CA LEU A 204 -8.90 5.59 7.98
C LEU A 204 -8.41 5.50 6.54
N GLY A 205 -7.57 4.49 6.23
CA GLY A 205 -6.89 4.36 4.96
C GLY A 205 -7.67 3.56 3.92
N VAL A 206 -6.97 3.03 2.95
CA VAL A 206 -7.50 2.21 1.85
C VAL A 206 -8.55 1.19 2.27
N PRO A 207 -8.39 0.44 3.41
CA PRO A 207 -9.40 -0.55 3.80
C PRO A 207 -10.79 0.04 4.06
N ALA A 208 -10.90 1.31 4.49
CA ALA A 208 -12.19 1.96 4.73
C ALA A 208 -12.95 2.26 3.42
N HIS A 209 -12.28 2.19 2.29
CA HIS A 209 -12.84 2.49 0.96
C HIS A 209 -12.98 1.22 0.07
N LEU A 210 -12.58 0.05 0.58
CA LEU A 210 -12.80 -1.20 -0.12
C LEU A 210 -14.26 -1.65 0.00
N PRO A 211 -14.79 -2.43 -0.97
CA PRO A 211 -16.11 -3.04 -0.84
C PRO A 211 -16.24 -3.88 0.43
N GLN A 212 -17.41 -3.82 1.08
CA GLN A 212 -17.68 -4.57 2.33
C GLN A 212 -17.61 -6.10 2.18
N SER A 213 -17.61 -6.60 0.94
CA SER A 213 -17.46 -8.02 0.63
C SER A 213 -16.01 -8.53 0.63
N LEU A 214 -15.05 -7.68 0.97
CA LEU A 214 -13.60 -7.98 0.98
C LEU A 214 -13.04 -8.15 2.39
#